data_c3c5d15f2be45f4695ba7b084b8201dc
#
_entry.id   c3c5d15f2be45f4695ba7b084b8201dc
#
_cell.length_a   1.000
_cell.length_b   1.000
_cell.length_c   1.000
_cell.angle_alpha   90.00
_cell.angle_beta   90.00
_cell.angle_gamma   90.00
#
_symmetry.space_group_name_H-M   'P 1'
#
loop_
_entity.id
_entity.type
_entity.pdbx_description
1 polymer ?
#
loop_
_entity_poly.entity_id
_entity_poly.type
_entity_poly.pdbx_seq_one_letter_code
_entity_poly.pdbx_strand_id
1 'polypeptide(L)'
;KHLRYFTNSGGHMPQETLKALRENVPDTRPFLMYGLTEAFRSTYLPPEDIDHRPDSIGKAIPNAEILVVRPDGTLCDPEETGELVHRGIHVALGYWGDAQKTAERFKPAPLQDPHIPLTEIAVWSGDFVRKDKDGYLYYVGRQDEMIKTSGYRVSPTEVEEVFYNTKLVAEVAAFGWPHPVLGQAIVIVATPIAGTQLSGDMLKAAVRDILPNYMLPSSVFMQEESLPRNPNGKIDRKKLANEYGELISYD
;
A
#
# COMPACT_ATOMS: atom_id res chain seq x y z
N LYS A 1 -23.79 20.01 5.63
CA LYS A 1 -24.14 20.93 4.52
C LYS A 1 -23.01 21.87 4.08
N HIS A 2 -21.81 21.83 4.72
CA HIS A 2 -20.73 22.80 4.40
C HIS A 2 -19.40 22.11 4.02
N LEU A 3 -19.30 20.80 4.13
CA LEU A 3 -18.12 20.04 3.70
C LEU A 3 -18.12 19.96 2.17
N ARG A 4 -17.09 20.55 1.54
CA ARG A 4 -16.97 20.59 0.07
C ARG A 4 -16.15 19.44 -0.49
N TYR A 5 -15.15 19.01 0.26
CA TYR A 5 -14.28 17.90 -0.12
C TYR A 5 -13.64 17.27 1.12
N PHE A 6 -13.19 16.04 0.98
CA PHE A 6 -12.27 15.40 1.90
C PHE A 6 -11.10 14.80 1.12
N THR A 7 -9.98 14.60 1.81
CA THR A 7 -8.78 13.99 1.22
C THR A 7 -8.38 12.78 2.03
N ASN A 8 -7.95 11.74 1.36
CA ASN A 8 -7.21 10.64 1.97
C ASN A 8 -5.75 10.73 1.53
N SER A 9 -4.84 10.60 2.47
CA SER A 9 -3.40 10.55 2.22
C SER A 9 -2.70 9.82 3.36
N GLY A 10 -1.62 9.12 3.03
CA GLY A 10 -0.77 8.47 4.03
C GLY A 10 -1.08 7.00 4.29
N GLY A 11 -2.20 6.46 3.83
CA GLY A 11 -2.56 5.05 3.92
C GLY A 11 -3.55 4.65 2.84
N HIS A 12 -3.65 3.34 2.62
CA HIS A 12 -4.67 2.79 1.72
C HIS A 12 -6.08 3.14 2.22
N MET A 13 -6.98 3.48 1.28
CA MET A 13 -8.40 3.69 1.53
C MET A 13 -9.16 2.47 1.03
N PRO A 14 -9.65 1.58 1.92
CA PRO A 14 -10.46 0.44 1.50
C PRO A 14 -11.68 0.89 0.71
N GLN A 15 -12.01 0.18 -0.36
CA GLN A 15 -13.12 0.56 -1.25
C GLN A 15 -14.46 0.64 -0.54
N GLU A 16 -14.75 -0.29 0.37
CA GLU A 16 -15.98 -0.27 1.18
C GLU A 16 -16.04 0.95 2.11
N THR A 17 -14.90 1.36 2.69
CA THR A 17 -14.83 2.58 3.50
C THR A 17 -15.10 3.83 2.66
N LEU A 18 -14.50 3.91 1.47
CA LEU A 18 -14.73 5.01 0.53
C LEU A 18 -16.19 5.10 0.12
N LYS A 19 -16.80 3.95 -0.20
CA LYS A 19 -18.22 3.85 -0.56
C LYS A 19 -19.12 4.33 0.58
N ALA A 20 -18.91 3.85 1.79
CA ALA A 20 -19.66 4.26 2.98
C ALA A 20 -19.53 5.77 3.26
N LEU A 21 -18.31 6.33 3.12
CA LEU A 21 -18.10 7.78 3.25
C LEU A 21 -18.89 8.58 2.22
N ARG A 22 -18.88 8.17 0.95
CA ARG A 22 -19.61 8.84 -0.14
C ARG A 22 -21.11 8.76 0.05
N GLU A 23 -21.64 7.64 0.56
CA GLU A 23 -23.06 7.51 0.89
C GLU A 23 -23.49 8.44 2.04
N ASN A 24 -22.62 8.62 3.06
CA ASN A 24 -22.92 9.50 4.20
C ASN A 24 -22.73 11.00 3.90
N VAL A 25 -21.88 11.35 2.95
CA VAL A 25 -21.60 12.75 2.55
C VAL A 25 -21.64 12.91 1.03
N PRO A 26 -22.79 12.69 0.38
CA PRO A 26 -22.90 12.58 -1.08
C PRO A 26 -22.50 13.84 -1.85
N ASP A 27 -22.67 15.03 -1.24
CA ASP A 27 -22.33 16.31 -1.84
C ASP A 27 -20.85 16.67 -1.70
N THR A 28 -20.03 15.79 -1.08
CA THR A 28 -18.64 16.04 -0.78
C THR A 28 -17.73 15.35 -1.80
N ARG A 29 -16.78 16.10 -2.37
CA ARG A 29 -15.81 15.55 -3.35
C ARG A 29 -14.65 14.84 -2.64
N PRO A 30 -14.43 13.54 -2.86
CA PRO A 30 -13.27 12.82 -2.34
C PRO A 30 -12.06 13.00 -3.24
N PHE A 31 -10.88 13.25 -2.65
CA PHE A 31 -9.59 13.25 -3.34
C PHE A 31 -8.70 12.18 -2.72
N LEU A 32 -8.47 11.09 -3.44
CA LEU A 32 -7.52 10.08 -3.04
C LEU A 32 -6.13 10.51 -3.49
N MET A 33 -5.20 10.60 -2.54
CA MET A 33 -3.86 11.13 -2.77
C MET A 33 -2.81 10.13 -2.32
N TYR A 34 -1.70 10.10 -3.05
CA TYR A 34 -0.51 9.38 -2.63
C TYR A 34 0.68 10.34 -2.56
N GLY A 35 1.59 10.05 -1.66
CA GLY A 35 2.87 10.75 -1.48
C GLY A 35 3.62 10.19 -0.28
N LEU A 36 4.84 10.63 -0.14
CA LEU A 36 5.75 10.26 0.94
C LEU A 36 6.40 11.52 1.51
N THR A 37 7.11 11.39 2.62
CA THR A 37 7.79 12.53 3.26
C THR A 37 8.81 13.17 2.31
N GLU A 38 9.48 12.35 1.52
CA GLU A 38 10.54 12.73 0.58
C GLU A 38 10.00 13.42 -0.69
N ALA A 39 8.72 13.16 -1.05
CA ALA A 39 8.03 13.75 -2.21
C ALA A 39 6.53 13.88 -1.88
N PHE A 40 6.18 14.96 -1.20
CA PHE A 40 4.88 15.14 -0.58
C PHE A 40 3.75 15.30 -1.61
N ARG A 41 2.69 14.46 -1.48
CA ARG A 41 1.47 14.49 -2.31
C ARG A 41 1.75 14.53 -3.80
N SER A 42 2.47 13.53 -4.27
CA SER A 42 2.95 13.44 -5.66
C SER A 42 1.86 13.10 -6.67
N THR A 43 0.79 12.44 -6.22
CA THR A 43 -0.33 12.06 -7.10
C THR A 43 -1.68 12.32 -6.44
N TYR A 44 -2.71 12.43 -7.26
CA TYR A 44 -4.10 12.42 -6.81
C TYR A 44 -5.02 11.80 -7.86
N LEU A 45 -6.10 11.18 -7.39
CA LEU A 45 -7.21 10.73 -8.22
C LEU A 45 -8.30 11.80 -8.24
N PRO A 46 -8.66 12.35 -9.41
CA PRO A 46 -9.79 13.27 -9.53
C PRO A 46 -11.09 12.62 -9.05
N PRO A 47 -11.96 13.34 -8.32
CA PRO A 47 -13.24 12.80 -7.83
C PRO A 47 -14.15 12.21 -8.91
N GLU A 48 -14.09 12.75 -10.13
CA GLU A 48 -14.81 12.27 -11.30
C GLU A 48 -14.38 10.90 -11.81
N ASP A 49 -13.14 10.47 -11.49
CA ASP A 49 -12.58 9.19 -11.94
C ASP A 49 -12.78 8.06 -10.93
N ILE A 50 -13.25 8.36 -9.72
CA ILE A 50 -13.34 7.38 -8.62
C ILE A 50 -14.27 6.21 -8.96
N ASP A 51 -15.39 6.46 -9.65
CA ASP A 51 -16.34 5.40 -10.00
C ASP A 51 -15.78 4.41 -11.03
N HIS A 52 -14.80 4.85 -11.81
CA HIS A 52 -14.15 4.02 -12.84
C HIS A 52 -12.82 3.43 -12.38
N ARG A 53 -12.17 4.03 -11.36
CA ARG A 53 -10.82 3.70 -10.89
C ARG A 53 -10.70 3.80 -9.37
N PRO A 54 -11.56 3.11 -8.60
CA PRO A 54 -11.66 3.30 -7.14
C PRO A 54 -10.39 2.87 -6.38
N ASP A 55 -9.56 2.04 -6.99
CA ASP A 55 -8.30 1.49 -6.46
C ASP A 55 -7.04 2.27 -6.93
N SER A 56 -7.22 3.28 -7.77
CA SER A 56 -6.10 4.09 -8.28
C SER A 56 -5.65 5.15 -7.26
N ILE A 57 -4.34 5.37 -7.20
CA ILE A 57 -3.73 6.53 -6.51
C ILE A 57 -3.62 7.75 -7.43
N GLY A 58 -4.24 7.69 -8.60
CA GLY A 58 -4.35 8.79 -9.57
C GLY A 58 -3.13 8.96 -10.46
N LYS A 59 -2.91 10.21 -10.88
CA LYS A 59 -1.80 10.64 -11.75
C LYS A 59 -0.92 11.66 -11.04
N ALA A 60 0.25 11.91 -11.60
CA ALA A 60 1.16 12.95 -11.12
C ALA A 60 0.47 14.32 -11.03
N ILE A 61 0.80 15.07 -9.97
CA ILE A 61 0.42 16.47 -9.86
C ILE A 61 1.20 17.33 -10.87
N PRO A 62 0.76 18.56 -11.17
CA PRO A 62 1.54 19.49 -12.00
C PRO A 62 2.97 19.67 -11.46
N ASN A 63 3.95 19.71 -12.36
CA ASN A 63 5.39 19.86 -12.07
C ASN A 63 6.02 18.68 -11.29
N ALA A 64 5.31 17.56 -11.17
CA ALA A 64 5.85 16.27 -10.74
C ALA A 64 5.92 15.32 -11.93
N GLU A 65 6.97 14.53 -11.98
CA GLU A 65 7.06 13.39 -12.88
C GLU A 65 7.18 12.10 -12.07
N ILE A 66 6.34 11.14 -12.42
CA ILE A 66 6.28 9.84 -11.77
C ILE A 66 6.66 8.76 -12.78
N LEU A 67 7.71 8.04 -12.45
CA LEU A 67 8.24 6.96 -13.27
C LEU A 67 7.98 5.62 -12.57
N VAL A 68 7.70 4.58 -13.35
CA VAL A 68 7.62 3.19 -12.88
C VAL A 68 8.82 2.47 -13.49
N VAL A 69 9.71 1.95 -12.65
CA VAL A 69 11.07 1.59 -13.04
C VAL A 69 11.38 0.15 -12.68
N ARG A 70 11.98 -0.59 -13.63
CA ARG A 70 12.50 -1.95 -13.39
C ARG A 70 13.78 -1.90 -12.53
N PRO A 71 14.20 -3.03 -11.97
CA PRO A 71 15.44 -3.09 -11.19
C PRO A 71 16.71 -2.70 -11.96
N ASP A 72 16.71 -2.78 -13.30
CA ASP A 72 17.81 -2.36 -14.17
C ASP A 72 17.80 -0.86 -14.51
N GLY A 73 16.84 -0.11 -13.99
CA GLY A 73 16.70 1.33 -14.22
C GLY A 73 15.90 1.71 -15.47
N THR A 74 15.42 0.75 -16.26
CA THR A 74 14.56 1.01 -17.43
C THR A 74 13.11 1.23 -17.02
N LEU A 75 12.34 1.93 -17.87
CA LEU A 75 10.89 2.13 -17.61
C LEU A 75 10.10 0.85 -17.82
N CYS A 76 9.12 0.64 -16.97
CA CYS A 76 8.12 -0.41 -17.14
C CYS A 76 7.16 -0.10 -18.28
N ASP A 77 6.69 -1.16 -18.92
CA ASP A 77 5.56 -1.09 -19.86
C ASP A 77 4.24 -0.86 -19.11
N PRO A 78 3.17 -0.41 -19.80
CA PRO A 78 1.84 -0.36 -19.19
C PRO A 78 1.44 -1.70 -18.55
N GLU A 79 0.85 -1.66 -17.36
CA GLU A 79 0.44 -2.80 -16.52
C GLU A 79 1.60 -3.59 -15.89
N GLU A 80 2.83 -3.30 -16.23
CA GLU A 80 3.99 -3.89 -15.58
C GLU A 80 4.24 -3.25 -14.21
N THR A 81 4.55 -4.09 -13.22
CA THR A 81 4.86 -3.64 -11.86
C THR A 81 6.34 -3.25 -11.73
N GLY A 82 6.61 -2.05 -11.23
CA GLY A 82 7.96 -1.57 -10.94
C GLY A 82 8.02 -0.63 -9.74
N GLU A 83 9.23 -0.19 -9.41
CA GLU A 83 9.43 0.78 -8.34
C GLU A 83 8.96 2.16 -8.76
N LEU A 84 8.22 2.82 -7.88
CA LEU A 84 7.76 4.19 -8.05
C LEU A 84 8.90 5.17 -7.77
N VAL A 85 9.28 5.95 -8.77
CA VAL A 85 10.33 6.97 -8.68
C VAL A 85 9.74 8.36 -8.92
N HIS A 86 10.05 9.29 -8.02
CA HIS A 86 9.55 10.66 -8.07
C HIS A 86 10.68 11.61 -8.46
N ARG A 87 10.42 12.46 -9.47
CA ARG A 87 11.29 13.58 -9.83
C ARG A 87 10.49 14.86 -10.02
N GLY A 88 11.14 15.98 -9.85
CA GLY A 88 10.53 17.30 -9.95
C GLY A 88 10.76 18.18 -8.73
N ILE A 89 10.18 19.38 -8.76
CA ILE A 89 10.43 20.45 -7.77
C ILE A 89 9.92 20.15 -6.35
N HIS A 90 9.05 19.14 -6.19
CA HIS A 90 8.47 18.72 -4.91
C HIS A 90 9.33 17.68 -4.17
N VAL A 91 10.42 17.21 -4.79
CA VAL A 91 11.36 16.26 -4.19
C VAL A 91 12.21 16.99 -3.14
N ALA A 92 12.27 16.43 -1.93
CA ALA A 92 13.13 16.97 -0.86
C ALA A 92 14.63 16.82 -1.20
N LEU A 93 15.47 17.58 -0.49
CA LEU A 93 16.92 17.53 -0.71
C LEU A 93 17.60 16.34 -0.02
N GLY A 94 16.92 15.69 0.94
CA GLY A 94 17.44 14.58 1.72
C GLY A 94 16.97 14.62 3.16
N TYR A 95 17.51 13.71 3.98
CA TYR A 95 17.24 13.66 5.42
C TYR A 95 18.24 14.54 6.17
N TRP A 96 17.74 15.35 7.08
CA TRP A 96 18.59 16.24 7.87
C TRP A 96 19.56 15.44 8.76
N GLY A 97 20.86 15.70 8.57
CA GLY A 97 21.91 15.06 9.36
C GLY A 97 22.16 13.57 9.09
N ASP A 98 21.51 12.97 8.07
CA ASP A 98 21.62 11.55 7.75
C ASP A 98 21.97 11.34 6.26
N ALA A 99 23.24 11.49 5.94
CA ALA A 99 23.74 11.31 4.58
C ALA A 99 23.62 9.87 4.07
N GLN A 100 23.78 8.88 4.97
CA GLN A 100 23.67 7.47 4.58
C GLN A 100 22.24 7.12 4.15
N LYS A 101 21.26 7.45 4.97
CA LYS A 101 19.85 7.21 4.64
C LYS A 101 19.41 8.04 3.44
N THR A 102 19.94 9.27 3.28
CA THR A 102 19.70 10.08 2.09
C THR A 102 20.16 9.33 0.84
N ALA A 103 21.38 8.79 0.80
CA ALA A 103 21.91 8.07 -0.35
C ALA A 103 21.13 6.77 -0.68
N GLU A 104 20.41 6.19 0.28
CA GLU A 104 19.58 5.01 0.03
C GLU A 104 18.32 5.33 -0.79
N ARG A 105 17.76 6.54 -0.63
CA ARG A 105 16.47 6.94 -1.22
C ARG A 105 16.62 7.98 -2.32
N PHE A 106 17.56 8.91 -2.19
CA PHE A 106 17.81 9.98 -3.12
C PHE A 106 18.94 9.60 -4.06
N LYS A 107 18.60 9.12 -5.25
CA LYS A 107 19.54 8.59 -6.24
C LYS A 107 19.40 9.32 -7.57
N PRO A 108 20.35 9.18 -8.49
CA PRO A 108 20.21 9.70 -9.83
C PRO A 108 18.85 9.31 -10.44
N ALA A 109 18.20 10.28 -11.06
CA ALA A 109 16.96 10.02 -11.78
C ALA A 109 17.21 9.07 -12.97
N PRO A 110 16.29 8.12 -13.25
CA PRO A 110 16.38 7.32 -14.45
C PRO A 110 16.20 8.22 -15.70
N LEU A 111 16.76 7.79 -16.83
CA LEU A 111 16.63 8.48 -18.13
C LEU A 111 17.16 9.93 -18.13
N GLN A 112 18.23 10.21 -17.42
CA GLN A 112 18.88 11.51 -17.54
C GLN A 112 19.48 11.70 -18.92
N ASP A 113 19.34 12.91 -19.46
CA ASP A 113 20.04 13.30 -20.69
C ASP A 113 21.55 13.33 -20.41
N PRO A 114 22.36 12.50 -21.11
CA PRO A 114 23.80 12.45 -20.89
C PRO A 114 24.53 13.75 -21.24
N HIS A 115 23.88 14.66 -21.95
CA HIS A 115 24.42 15.98 -22.30
C HIS A 115 24.21 17.03 -21.19
N ILE A 116 23.39 16.74 -20.17
CA ILE A 116 23.22 17.62 -19.04
C ILE A 116 24.27 17.29 -17.96
N PRO A 117 25.19 18.23 -17.64
CA PRO A 117 26.30 17.94 -16.73
C PRO A 117 25.90 17.81 -15.26
N LEU A 118 24.71 18.29 -14.90
CA LEU A 118 24.19 18.21 -13.53
C LEU A 118 23.34 16.95 -13.37
N THR A 119 23.69 16.13 -12.36
CA THR A 119 22.90 14.96 -12.01
C THR A 119 21.60 15.40 -11.34
N GLU A 120 20.48 15.12 -11.96
CA GLU A 120 19.18 15.27 -11.33
C GLU A 120 18.96 14.14 -10.33
N ILE A 121 18.52 14.49 -9.14
CA ILE A 121 18.22 13.53 -8.08
C ILE A 121 16.72 13.28 -8.03
N ALA A 122 16.36 12.00 -7.94
CA ALA A 122 15.00 11.52 -7.78
C ALA A 122 14.85 10.74 -6.47
N VAL A 123 13.62 10.61 -5.97
CA VAL A 123 13.31 9.73 -4.85
C VAL A 123 12.89 8.37 -5.35
N TRP A 124 13.64 7.35 -4.96
CA TRP A 124 13.32 5.94 -5.14
C TRP A 124 12.54 5.48 -3.91
N SER A 125 11.23 5.40 -4.07
CA SER A 125 10.29 5.30 -2.93
C SER A 125 10.35 3.98 -2.18
N GLY A 126 10.77 2.90 -2.83
CA GLY A 126 10.61 1.53 -2.36
C GLY A 126 9.17 1.03 -2.41
N ASP A 127 8.27 1.81 -2.97
CA ASP A 127 6.89 1.42 -3.23
C ASP A 127 6.77 0.86 -4.65
N PHE A 128 6.09 -0.28 -4.80
CA PHE A 128 5.79 -0.87 -6.09
C PHE A 128 4.41 -0.46 -6.56
N VAL A 129 4.33 -0.10 -7.83
CA VAL A 129 3.09 0.28 -8.50
C VAL A 129 3.06 -0.31 -9.90
N ARG A 130 1.88 -0.36 -10.49
CA ARG A 130 1.70 -0.48 -11.94
C ARG A 130 1.05 0.80 -12.47
N LYS A 131 1.26 1.08 -13.76
CA LYS A 131 0.68 2.21 -14.46
C LYS A 131 -0.12 1.72 -15.65
N ASP A 132 -1.38 2.10 -15.78
CA ASP A 132 -2.19 1.74 -16.92
C ASP A 132 -1.86 2.56 -18.19
N LYS A 133 -2.50 2.22 -19.30
CA LYS A 133 -2.31 2.90 -20.60
C LYS A 133 -2.74 4.38 -20.59
N ASP A 134 -3.65 4.72 -19.68
CA ASP A 134 -4.14 6.10 -19.51
C ASP A 134 -3.28 6.90 -18.52
N GLY A 135 -2.25 6.27 -17.93
CA GLY A 135 -1.29 6.89 -17.02
C GLY A 135 -1.73 6.93 -15.56
N TYR A 136 -2.80 6.23 -15.18
CA TYR A 136 -3.19 6.07 -13.79
C TYR A 136 -2.32 5.03 -13.09
N LEU A 137 -2.01 5.32 -11.83
CA LEU A 137 -1.14 4.52 -10.99
C LEU A 137 -1.97 3.71 -10.00
N TYR A 138 -1.55 2.46 -9.79
CA TYR A 138 -2.18 1.53 -8.85
C TYR A 138 -1.11 1.02 -7.90
N TYR A 139 -1.33 1.23 -6.62
CA TYR A 139 -0.41 0.81 -5.58
C TYR A 139 -0.44 -0.72 -5.43
N VAL A 140 0.73 -1.34 -5.46
CA VAL A 140 0.88 -2.79 -5.27
C VAL A 140 1.35 -3.10 -3.86
N GLY A 141 2.40 -2.43 -3.37
CA GLY A 141 2.92 -2.67 -2.02
C GLY A 141 4.30 -2.08 -1.81
N ARG A 142 4.83 -2.18 -0.58
CA ARG A 142 6.20 -1.81 -0.29
C ARG A 142 7.15 -2.98 -0.50
N GLN A 143 8.35 -2.68 -0.98
CA GLN A 143 9.39 -3.67 -1.22
C GLN A 143 9.75 -4.47 0.05
N ASP A 144 9.81 -3.78 1.18
CA ASP A 144 10.18 -4.33 2.48
C ASP A 144 9.01 -4.99 3.23
N GLU A 145 7.76 -4.78 2.80
CA GLU A 145 6.57 -5.40 3.39
C GLU A 145 6.03 -6.58 2.57
N MET A 146 6.51 -6.79 1.32
CA MET A 146 6.05 -7.89 0.49
C MET A 146 6.31 -9.24 1.13
N ILE A 147 5.27 -10.07 1.25
CA ILE A 147 5.34 -11.42 1.81
C ILE A 147 5.89 -12.37 0.74
N LYS A 148 6.99 -13.04 1.06
CA LYS A 148 7.64 -14.00 0.15
C LYS A 148 7.15 -15.40 0.49
N THR A 149 6.07 -15.84 -0.11
CA THR A 149 5.44 -17.14 0.15
C THR A 149 5.38 -18.01 -1.10
N SER A 150 5.76 -19.28 -0.99
CA SER A 150 5.67 -20.27 -2.09
C SER A 150 6.29 -19.80 -3.42
N GLY A 151 7.34 -18.98 -3.38
CA GLY A 151 7.99 -18.39 -4.55
C GLY A 151 7.30 -17.13 -5.11
N TYR A 152 6.16 -16.74 -4.56
CA TYR A 152 5.45 -15.52 -4.92
C TYR A 152 5.82 -14.35 -4.02
N ARG A 153 5.61 -13.13 -4.52
CA ARG A 153 5.63 -11.90 -3.74
C ARG A 153 4.20 -11.39 -3.61
N VAL A 154 3.65 -11.52 -2.42
CA VAL A 154 2.26 -11.16 -2.12
C VAL A 154 2.22 -9.83 -1.39
N SER A 155 1.37 -8.93 -1.85
CA SER A 155 1.10 -7.66 -1.18
C SER A 155 0.24 -7.89 0.07
N PRO A 156 0.66 -7.45 1.27
CA PRO A 156 -0.22 -7.44 2.43
C PRO A 156 -1.54 -6.71 2.16
N THR A 157 -1.47 -5.57 1.48
CA THR A 157 -2.64 -4.74 1.17
C THR A 157 -3.65 -5.46 0.26
N GLU A 158 -3.16 -6.24 -0.72
CA GLU A 158 -4.01 -7.03 -1.61
C GLU A 158 -4.78 -8.11 -0.83
N VAL A 159 -4.12 -8.76 0.10
CA VAL A 159 -4.78 -9.74 0.99
C VAL A 159 -5.80 -9.03 1.89
N GLU A 160 -5.41 -7.94 2.55
CA GLU A 160 -6.27 -7.16 3.45
C GLU A 160 -7.54 -6.67 2.77
N GLU A 161 -7.46 -6.23 1.51
CA GLU A 161 -8.62 -5.75 0.74
C GLU A 161 -9.69 -6.84 0.58
N VAL A 162 -9.29 -8.10 0.35
CA VAL A 162 -10.23 -9.22 0.27
C VAL A 162 -10.96 -9.41 1.60
N PHE A 163 -10.26 -9.27 2.73
CA PHE A 163 -10.89 -9.36 4.06
C PHE A 163 -11.83 -8.18 4.32
N TYR A 164 -11.48 -6.95 3.95
CA TYR A 164 -12.38 -5.80 4.06
C TYR A 164 -13.65 -5.99 3.24
N ASN A 165 -13.53 -6.58 2.04
CA ASN A 165 -14.66 -6.82 1.14
C ASN A 165 -15.66 -7.87 1.71
N THR A 166 -15.26 -8.69 2.69
CA THR A 166 -16.18 -9.58 3.41
C THR A 166 -17.18 -8.81 4.30
N LYS A 167 -16.87 -7.56 4.67
CA LYS A 167 -17.65 -6.74 5.60
C LYS A 167 -17.80 -7.36 7.01
N LEU A 168 -16.90 -8.26 7.38
CA LEU A 168 -16.88 -8.91 8.68
C LEU A 168 -15.90 -8.24 9.65
N VAL A 169 -14.91 -7.51 9.13
CA VAL A 169 -13.82 -6.91 9.91
C VAL A 169 -13.89 -5.39 9.91
N ALA A 170 -13.61 -4.78 11.05
CA ALA A 170 -13.43 -3.34 11.19
C ALA A 170 -12.00 -2.93 10.84
N GLU A 171 -11.02 -3.73 11.25
CA GLU A 171 -9.61 -3.57 10.91
C GLU A 171 -9.00 -4.94 10.61
N VAL A 172 -8.04 -4.96 9.69
CA VAL A 172 -7.26 -6.16 9.35
C VAL A 172 -5.85 -5.79 8.96
N ALA A 173 -4.90 -6.61 9.35
CA ALA A 173 -3.50 -6.51 8.94
C ALA A 173 -2.98 -7.88 8.51
N ALA A 174 -2.28 -7.91 7.39
CA ALA A 174 -1.55 -9.06 6.89
C ALA A 174 -0.04 -8.85 7.03
N PHE A 175 0.69 -9.88 7.40
CA PHE A 175 2.15 -9.88 7.41
C PHE A 175 2.69 -11.28 7.15
N GLY A 176 3.97 -11.34 6.71
CA GLY A 176 4.69 -12.59 6.54
C GLY A 176 5.40 -13.01 7.81
N TRP A 177 5.27 -14.30 8.18
CA TRP A 177 6.03 -14.91 9.27
C TRP A 177 6.89 -16.07 8.74
N PRO A 178 8.14 -16.24 9.18
CA PRO A 178 9.02 -17.31 8.69
C PRO A 178 8.34 -18.68 8.72
N HIS A 179 8.44 -19.43 7.64
CA HIS A 179 7.86 -20.78 7.52
C HIS A 179 8.85 -21.73 6.86
N PRO A 180 9.07 -22.95 7.40
CA PRO A 180 10.12 -23.86 6.95
C PRO A 180 10.01 -24.31 5.50
N VAL A 181 8.78 -24.36 4.94
CA VAL A 181 8.53 -24.85 3.57
C VAL A 181 8.16 -23.70 2.61
N LEU A 182 7.35 -22.73 3.08
CA LEU A 182 6.80 -21.68 2.22
C LEU A 182 7.75 -20.47 2.05
N GLY A 183 8.82 -20.39 2.87
CA GLY A 183 9.63 -19.20 3.08
C GLY A 183 8.97 -18.29 4.12
N GLN A 184 7.81 -17.75 3.82
CA GLN A 184 6.95 -17.07 4.80
C GLN A 184 5.51 -17.59 4.69
N ALA A 185 4.85 -17.73 5.83
CA ALA A 185 3.40 -17.93 5.90
C ALA A 185 2.70 -16.56 6.00
N ILE A 186 1.53 -16.44 5.39
CA ILE A 186 0.69 -15.26 5.54
C ILE A 186 -0.07 -15.39 6.85
N VAL A 187 0.03 -14.36 7.68
CA VAL A 187 -0.64 -14.26 8.98
C VAL A 187 -1.57 -13.05 8.97
N ILE A 188 -2.76 -13.24 9.49
CA ILE A 188 -3.78 -12.20 9.62
C ILE A 188 -4.03 -11.91 11.09
N VAL A 189 -4.11 -10.64 11.44
CA VAL A 189 -4.70 -10.16 12.69
C VAL A 189 -5.85 -9.24 12.34
N ALA A 190 -7.03 -9.50 12.90
CA ALA A 190 -8.24 -8.76 12.54
C ALA A 190 -9.08 -8.40 13.77
N THR A 191 -9.74 -7.23 13.68
CA THR A 191 -10.75 -6.79 14.63
C THR A 191 -12.14 -6.95 13.98
N PRO A 192 -13.09 -7.65 14.60
CA PRO A 192 -14.43 -7.80 14.04
C PRO A 192 -15.20 -6.47 14.04
N ILE A 193 -16.20 -6.36 13.18
CA ILE A 193 -17.18 -5.27 13.29
C ILE A 193 -17.93 -5.41 14.61
N ALA A 194 -18.18 -4.30 15.29
CA ALA A 194 -18.86 -4.28 16.58
C ALA A 194 -20.18 -5.05 16.55
N GLY A 195 -20.38 -5.93 17.53
CA GLY A 195 -21.57 -6.79 17.64
C GLY A 195 -21.54 -8.06 16.80
N THR A 196 -20.45 -8.34 16.09
CA THR A 196 -20.27 -9.56 15.30
C THR A 196 -19.46 -10.59 16.09
N GLN A 197 -20.00 -11.78 16.30
CA GLN A 197 -19.22 -12.92 16.79
C GLN A 197 -18.50 -13.57 15.61
N LEU A 198 -17.19 -13.37 15.54
CA LEU A 198 -16.35 -13.83 14.43
C LEU A 198 -15.13 -14.56 14.99
N SER A 199 -14.91 -15.81 14.54
CA SER A 199 -13.68 -16.55 14.81
C SER A 199 -12.71 -16.46 13.65
N GLY A 200 -11.42 -16.74 13.90
CA GLY A 200 -10.40 -16.79 12.85
C GLY A 200 -10.74 -17.84 11.78
N ASP A 201 -11.30 -18.99 12.16
CA ASP A 201 -11.70 -20.05 11.21
C ASP A 201 -12.87 -19.61 10.32
N MET A 202 -13.85 -18.90 10.89
CA MET A 202 -14.97 -18.34 10.10
C MET A 202 -14.45 -17.30 9.09
N LEU A 203 -13.54 -16.44 9.53
CA LEU A 203 -12.94 -15.43 8.67
C LEU A 203 -12.09 -16.05 7.55
N LYS A 204 -11.31 -17.09 7.87
CA LYS A 204 -10.54 -17.86 6.90
C LYS A 204 -11.44 -18.57 5.89
N ALA A 205 -12.54 -19.15 6.34
CA ALA A 205 -13.53 -19.79 5.46
C ALA A 205 -14.19 -18.79 4.49
N ALA A 206 -14.46 -17.56 4.93
CA ALA A 206 -15.09 -16.53 4.11
C ALA A 206 -14.25 -16.10 2.88
N VAL A 207 -12.93 -16.27 2.94
CA VAL A 207 -12.01 -15.87 1.86
C VAL A 207 -11.45 -17.03 1.05
N ARG A 208 -11.77 -18.27 1.44
CA ARG A 208 -11.17 -19.49 0.88
C ARG A 208 -11.40 -19.66 -0.62
N ASP A 209 -12.59 -19.30 -1.08
CA ASP A 209 -12.97 -19.45 -2.50
C ASP A 209 -12.66 -18.19 -3.32
N ILE A 210 -12.13 -17.14 -2.66
CA ILE A 210 -11.81 -15.85 -3.29
C ILE A 210 -10.32 -15.73 -3.51
N LEU A 211 -9.51 -16.08 -2.49
CA LEU A 211 -8.06 -15.98 -2.55
C LEU A 211 -7.45 -17.21 -3.24
N PRO A 212 -6.43 -17.03 -4.10
CA PRO A 212 -5.60 -18.13 -4.58
C PRO A 212 -4.92 -18.87 -3.41
N ASN A 213 -4.64 -20.15 -3.57
CA ASN A 213 -4.06 -20.99 -2.51
C ASN A 213 -2.80 -20.40 -1.87
N TYR A 214 -1.91 -19.78 -2.67
CA TYR A 214 -0.67 -19.18 -2.18
C TYR A 214 -0.88 -17.88 -1.38
N MET A 215 -2.08 -17.29 -1.43
CA MET A 215 -2.48 -16.10 -0.68
C MET A 215 -3.33 -16.43 0.54
N LEU A 216 -3.75 -17.68 0.72
CA LEU A 216 -4.52 -18.07 1.88
C LEU A 216 -3.68 -17.96 3.16
N PRO A 217 -4.22 -17.34 4.23
CA PRO A 217 -3.49 -17.23 5.48
C PRO A 217 -3.34 -18.59 6.15
N SER A 218 -2.15 -18.85 6.66
CA SER A 218 -1.88 -20.01 7.53
C SER A 218 -2.56 -19.84 8.87
N SER A 219 -2.49 -18.63 9.43
CA SER A 219 -3.06 -18.30 10.75
C SER A 219 -3.88 -17.02 10.69
N VAL A 220 -4.99 -17.01 11.42
CA VAL A 220 -5.87 -15.84 11.59
C VAL A 220 -6.14 -15.66 13.08
N PHE A 221 -5.66 -14.53 13.61
CA PHE A 221 -5.88 -14.13 14.98
C PHE A 221 -6.95 -13.05 15.06
N MET A 222 -7.81 -13.16 16.04
CA MET A 222 -8.85 -12.16 16.32
C MET A 222 -8.45 -11.33 17.55
N GLN A 223 -8.62 -10.01 17.45
CA GLN A 223 -8.39 -9.05 18.52
C GLN A 223 -9.64 -8.19 18.70
N GLU A 224 -10.04 -7.93 19.94
CA GLU A 224 -11.22 -7.11 20.24
C GLU A 224 -10.91 -5.61 20.15
N GLU A 225 -9.70 -5.22 20.51
CA GLU A 225 -9.24 -3.83 20.47
C GLU A 225 -8.76 -3.44 19.07
N SER A 226 -8.70 -2.13 18.81
CA SER A 226 -8.12 -1.59 17.57
C SER A 226 -6.68 -2.05 17.40
N LEU A 227 -6.29 -2.31 16.16
CA LEU A 227 -4.91 -2.72 15.81
C LEU A 227 -3.90 -1.61 16.16
N PRO A 228 -2.70 -1.97 16.63
CA PRO A 228 -1.69 -1.00 17.03
C PRO A 228 -1.28 -0.13 15.84
N ARG A 229 -1.03 1.15 16.11
CA ARG A 229 -0.63 2.12 15.10
C ARG A 229 0.74 2.69 15.40
N ASN A 230 1.50 2.91 14.34
CA ASN A 230 2.77 3.62 14.42
C ASN A 230 2.55 5.14 14.65
N PRO A 231 3.60 5.94 14.94
CA PRO A 231 3.48 7.39 15.15
C PRO A 231 2.83 8.17 13.99
N ASN A 232 2.80 7.60 12.78
CA ASN A 232 2.17 8.20 11.60
C ASN A 232 0.70 7.79 11.44
N GLY A 233 0.12 7.05 12.41
CA GLY A 233 -1.27 6.62 12.40
C GLY A 233 -1.57 5.39 11.52
N LYS A 234 -0.55 4.77 10.89
CA LYS A 234 -0.71 3.53 10.12
C LYS A 234 -0.67 2.32 11.03
N ILE A 235 -1.36 1.22 10.67
CA ILE A 235 -1.25 -0.05 11.38
C ILE A 235 0.21 -0.50 11.44
N ASP A 236 0.69 -0.82 12.64
CA ASP A 236 2.06 -1.24 12.90
C ASP A 236 2.21 -2.75 12.73
N ARG A 237 2.41 -3.19 11.47
CA ARG A 237 2.60 -4.61 11.15
C ARG A 237 3.82 -5.22 11.82
N LYS A 238 4.89 -4.43 12.08
CA LYS A 238 6.07 -4.94 12.78
C LYS A 238 5.77 -5.28 14.22
N LYS A 239 5.00 -4.42 14.91
CA LYS A 239 4.55 -4.68 16.26
C LYS A 239 3.65 -5.92 16.31
N LEU A 240 2.69 -6.03 15.40
CA LEU A 240 1.84 -7.23 15.28
C LEU A 240 2.63 -8.50 15.01
N ALA A 241 3.62 -8.45 14.11
CA ALA A 241 4.47 -9.60 13.83
C ALA A 241 5.26 -10.05 15.06
N ASN A 242 5.75 -9.13 15.89
CA ASN A 242 6.44 -9.48 17.15
C ASN A 242 5.48 -10.06 18.19
N GLU A 243 4.25 -9.54 18.30
CA GLU A 243 3.27 -10.00 19.30
C GLU A 243 2.66 -11.36 18.96
N TYR A 244 2.33 -11.59 17.69
CA TYR A 244 1.61 -12.78 17.25
C TYR A 244 2.52 -13.86 16.63
N GLY A 245 3.70 -13.48 16.14
CA GLY A 245 4.62 -14.40 15.47
C GLY A 245 5.04 -15.56 16.36
N GLU A 246 5.35 -15.28 17.63
CA GLU A 246 5.76 -16.32 18.61
C GLU A 246 4.62 -17.29 18.97
N LEU A 247 3.37 -16.95 18.66
CA LEU A 247 2.21 -17.82 18.88
C LEU A 247 1.99 -18.81 17.73
N ILE A 248 2.75 -18.68 16.64
CA ILE A 248 2.59 -19.52 15.47
C ILE A 248 3.47 -20.76 15.63
N SER A 249 2.83 -21.93 15.75
CA SER A 249 3.49 -23.23 15.65
C SER A 249 3.16 -23.89 14.32
N TYR A 250 4.18 -24.45 13.69
CA TYR A 250 4.03 -25.29 12.50
C TYR A 250 4.31 -26.74 12.92
N ASP A 251 3.25 -27.47 13.24
CA ASP A 251 3.31 -28.92 13.52
C ASP A 251 3.37 -29.71 12.21
#